data_81ba0758a03cea59b4573573296c98b2
#
_entry.id   81ba0758a03cea59b4573573296c98b2
#
_cell.length_a   1.000
_cell.length_b   1.000
_cell.length_c   1.000
_cell.angle_alpha   90.00
_cell.angle_beta   90.00
_cell.angle_gamma   90.00
#
_symmetry.space_group_name_H-M   'P 1'
#
loop_
_entity.id
_entity.type
_entity.pdbx_description
1 polymer ?
#
loop_
_entity_poly.entity_id
_entity_poly.type
_entity_poly.pdbx_seq_one_letter_code
_entity_poly.pdbx_strand_id
1 'polypeptide(L)'
;MTINHNYYLDLAFKLAEKNLGQTKLNPSVGSVVVKNGTVISSGITSLNGRPHSEFNALNNIKNCSGASLYTTLEPCTHYGKTPPCVNIIIKKKIKNVYYAFEDPDFRTFKKAKKIFDQKGIKSKLIRSKNYNNFYKSYFINKKKSVPFVTAKIAVSKDYLTINKKSKWITNKTSRNIVHLLRSRYDCILSTSKSINQDDSLLNCRIDGLNNKKPDLFIIDLKLKLRKKLLLNKYLKIRKTYLITSKKKHNQTSEYKKLGYKIILIDKLHDKNDLNLLYKKIYKTGYSRVLIET
;
A
#
# COMPACT_ATOMS: atom_id res chain seq x y z
N MET A 1 28.02 20.42 16.18
CA MET A 1 27.39 19.08 16.15
C MET A 1 27.12 18.72 14.72
N THR A 2 27.61 17.58 14.26
CA THR A 2 27.35 17.03 12.93
C THR A 2 25.90 16.58 12.86
N ILE A 3 25.11 17.11 11.91
CA ILE A 3 23.70 16.75 11.76
C ILE A 3 23.61 15.30 11.27
N ASN A 4 22.99 14.43 12.07
CA ASN A 4 22.73 13.05 11.65
C ASN A 4 21.48 13.00 10.74
N HIS A 5 21.69 13.16 9.44
CA HIS A 5 20.62 13.13 8.44
C HIS A 5 19.86 11.80 8.43
N ASN A 6 20.53 10.68 8.71
CA ASN A 6 19.88 9.36 8.73
C ASN A 6 18.83 9.27 9.85
N TYR A 7 19.06 9.89 11.01
CA TYR A 7 18.10 9.90 12.11
C TYR A 7 16.73 10.49 11.68
N TYR A 8 16.73 11.63 10.99
CA TYR A 8 15.50 12.27 10.54
C TYR A 8 14.84 11.52 9.39
N LEU A 9 15.62 10.89 8.50
CA LEU A 9 15.07 10.01 7.46
C LEU A 9 14.45 8.74 8.06
N ASP A 10 15.09 8.13 9.06
CA ASP A 10 14.52 6.97 9.76
C ASP A 10 13.19 7.32 10.43
N LEU A 11 13.08 8.50 11.05
CA LEU A 11 11.82 9.00 11.58
C LEU A 11 10.75 9.17 10.48
N ALA A 12 11.14 9.73 9.33
CA ALA A 12 10.25 9.87 8.19
C ALA A 12 9.77 8.49 7.66
N PHE A 13 10.64 7.47 7.62
CA PHE A 13 10.24 6.12 7.24
C PHE A 13 9.28 5.47 8.24
N LYS A 14 9.53 5.60 9.54
CA LYS A 14 8.59 5.11 10.58
C LYS A 14 7.20 5.75 10.44
N LEU A 15 7.15 7.03 10.07
CA LEU A 15 5.87 7.69 9.75
C LEU A 15 5.24 7.10 8.49
N ALA A 16 6.01 6.90 7.41
CA ALA A 16 5.51 6.33 6.17
C ALA A 16 4.96 4.92 6.34
N GLU A 17 5.52 4.10 7.24
CA GLU A 17 5.03 2.75 7.53
C GLU A 17 3.58 2.72 8.00
N LYS A 18 3.11 3.78 8.69
CA LYS A 18 1.75 3.83 9.26
C LYS A 18 0.65 3.70 8.19
N ASN A 19 0.86 4.27 7.00
CA ASN A 19 -0.14 4.25 5.92
C ASN A 19 0.26 3.32 4.75
N LEU A 20 1.30 2.49 4.93
CA LEU A 20 1.68 1.52 3.92
C LEU A 20 0.52 0.54 3.63
N GLY A 21 0.17 0.37 2.34
CA GLY A 21 -0.98 -0.43 1.91
C GLY A 21 -2.33 0.30 2.00
N GLN A 22 -2.36 1.62 2.24
CA GLN A 22 -3.60 2.40 2.35
C GLN A 22 -3.61 3.66 1.50
N THR A 23 -2.57 3.86 0.72
CA THR A 23 -2.38 5.03 -0.15
C THR A 23 -2.77 4.74 -1.61
N LYS A 24 -3.40 3.61 -1.89
CA LYS A 24 -3.74 3.14 -3.25
C LYS A 24 -2.50 3.08 -4.14
N LEU A 25 -2.57 3.69 -5.35
CA LEU A 25 -1.45 3.71 -6.30
C LEU A 25 -0.37 4.77 -5.97
N ASN A 26 -0.63 5.66 -5.00
CA ASN A 26 0.40 6.59 -4.52
C ASN A 26 1.35 5.90 -3.53
N PRO A 27 2.61 6.31 -3.46
CA PRO A 27 3.52 5.80 -2.45
C PRO A 27 3.13 6.32 -1.06
N SER A 28 3.37 5.52 -0.02
CA SER A 28 3.33 6.02 1.34
C SER A 28 4.63 6.74 1.63
N VAL A 29 4.58 8.06 1.78
CA VAL A 29 5.73 8.94 2.02
C VAL A 29 5.60 9.53 3.42
N GLY A 30 6.71 9.65 4.13
CA GLY A 30 6.82 10.39 5.37
C GLY A 30 7.73 11.61 5.18
N SER A 31 7.38 12.70 5.83
CA SER A 31 8.13 13.96 5.80
C SER A 31 8.30 14.52 7.20
N VAL A 32 9.50 15.04 7.51
CA VAL A 32 9.85 15.64 8.80
C VAL A 32 10.50 17.00 8.53
N VAL A 33 10.01 18.03 9.19
CA VAL A 33 10.54 19.40 9.11
C VAL A 33 11.38 19.68 10.34
N VAL A 34 12.64 20.05 10.13
CA VAL A 34 13.63 20.27 11.20
C VAL A 34 14.15 21.71 11.15
N LYS A 35 14.13 22.40 12.27
CA LYS A 35 14.72 23.74 12.42
C LYS A 35 15.59 23.76 13.68
N ASN A 36 16.83 24.22 13.56
CA ASN A 36 17.80 24.29 14.65
C ASN A 36 17.96 22.95 15.41
N GLY A 37 18.03 21.83 14.67
CA GLY A 37 18.13 20.49 15.25
C GLY A 37 16.84 19.91 15.84
N THR A 38 15.75 20.68 15.93
CA THR A 38 14.47 20.26 16.50
C THR A 38 13.47 19.93 15.41
N VAL A 39 12.73 18.83 15.59
CA VAL A 39 11.57 18.50 14.74
C VAL A 39 10.43 19.43 15.08
N ILE A 40 10.02 20.28 14.14
CA ILE A 40 8.95 21.26 14.33
C ILE A 40 7.63 20.80 13.71
N SER A 41 7.66 19.86 12.78
CA SER A 41 6.46 19.24 12.20
C SER A 41 6.80 17.94 11.49
N SER A 42 5.76 17.15 11.24
CA SER A 42 5.84 15.95 10.43
C SER A 42 4.55 15.73 9.64
N GLY A 43 4.63 14.93 8.59
CA GLY A 43 3.49 14.56 7.77
C GLY A 43 3.68 13.18 7.14
N ILE A 44 2.57 12.55 6.83
CA ILE A 44 2.53 11.29 6.06
C ILE A 44 1.55 11.42 4.92
N THR A 45 1.77 10.69 3.83
CA THR A 45 0.77 10.59 2.76
C THR A 45 -0.55 10.11 3.36
N SER A 46 -1.61 10.88 3.18
CA SER A 46 -2.93 10.56 3.75
C SER A 46 -3.53 9.29 3.16
N LEU A 47 -4.52 8.72 3.83
CA LEU A 47 -5.31 7.60 3.33
C LEU A 47 -5.85 7.92 1.93
N ASN A 48 -5.93 6.92 1.06
CA ASN A 48 -6.24 7.07 -0.36
C ASN A 48 -5.20 7.88 -1.17
N GLY A 49 -4.04 8.23 -0.56
CA GLY A 49 -2.87 8.77 -1.23
C GLY A 49 -2.79 10.29 -1.35
N ARG A 50 -3.72 11.04 -0.75
CA ARG A 50 -3.71 12.52 -0.77
C ARG A 50 -4.38 13.10 0.46
N PRO A 51 -3.88 14.27 0.97
CA PRO A 51 -2.70 15.02 0.51
C PRO A 51 -1.38 14.24 0.68
N HIS A 52 -0.32 14.70 0.00
CA HIS A 52 1.04 14.16 0.13
C HIS A 52 1.68 14.55 1.46
N SER A 53 2.71 13.81 1.88
CA SER A 53 3.37 13.99 3.18
C SER A 53 3.98 15.38 3.36
N GLU A 54 4.58 15.93 2.32
CA GLU A 54 5.21 17.26 2.34
C GLU A 54 4.16 18.35 2.58
N PHE A 55 2.99 18.23 1.93
CA PHE A 55 1.87 19.13 2.18
C PHE A 55 1.40 19.04 3.63
N ASN A 56 1.19 17.83 4.13
CA ASN A 56 0.74 17.60 5.50
C ASN A 56 1.76 18.11 6.53
N ALA A 57 3.08 17.99 6.23
CA ALA A 57 4.13 18.49 7.10
C ALA A 57 4.25 20.01 7.10
N LEU A 58 3.95 20.68 5.97
CA LEU A 58 4.26 22.10 5.79
C LEU A 58 3.04 23.00 5.89
N ASN A 59 1.82 22.49 5.61
CA ASN A 59 0.64 23.33 5.47
C ASN A 59 0.31 24.11 6.75
N ASN A 60 0.36 23.47 7.89
CA ASN A 60 -0.09 24.02 9.17
C ASN A 60 1.00 24.76 9.96
N ILE A 61 2.24 24.80 9.45
CA ILE A 61 3.31 25.53 10.13
C ILE A 61 3.25 27.02 9.73
N LYS A 62 3.17 27.89 10.72
CA LYS A 62 3.19 29.35 10.48
C LYS A 62 4.56 29.82 9.99
N ASN A 63 5.64 29.42 10.64
CA ASN A 63 7.01 29.82 10.30
C ASN A 63 7.98 28.63 10.25
N CYS A 64 8.36 28.23 9.04
CA CYS A 64 9.41 27.22 8.80
C CYS A 64 10.50 27.72 7.83
N SER A 65 10.58 29.03 7.62
CA SER A 65 11.62 29.64 6.78
C SER A 65 13.00 29.24 7.32
N GLY A 66 13.90 28.82 6.40
CA GLY A 66 15.25 28.38 6.73
C GLY A 66 15.34 26.93 7.28
N ALA A 67 14.20 26.24 7.50
CA ALA A 67 14.18 24.86 7.96
C ALA A 67 14.69 23.87 6.91
N SER A 68 14.98 22.64 7.35
CA SER A 68 15.30 21.49 6.52
C SER A 68 14.12 20.54 6.46
N LEU A 69 13.78 20.04 5.26
CA LEU A 69 12.79 19.00 5.03
C LEU A 69 13.50 17.66 4.77
N TYR A 70 13.09 16.64 5.51
CA TYR A 70 13.49 15.25 5.29
C TYR A 70 12.28 14.47 4.79
N THR A 71 12.36 13.89 3.60
CA THR A 71 11.27 13.10 3.02
C THR A 71 11.79 11.77 2.49
N THR A 72 10.97 10.73 2.55
CA THR A 72 11.42 9.39 2.18
C THR A 72 11.52 9.19 0.67
N LEU A 73 10.85 10.03 -0.14
CA LEU A 73 10.85 9.97 -1.61
C LEU A 73 11.07 11.37 -2.18
N GLU A 74 11.62 11.47 -3.38
CA GLU A 74 11.78 12.72 -4.13
C GLU A 74 10.45 13.48 -4.23
N PRO A 75 10.37 14.77 -3.85
CA PRO A 75 9.15 15.56 -3.93
C PRO A 75 8.63 15.68 -5.37
N CYS A 76 7.32 15.49 -5.56
CA CYS A 76 6.73 15.50 -6.88
C CYS A 76 6.80 16.90 -7.55
N THR A 77 7.01 16.90 -8.88
CA THR A 77 7.23 18.10 -9.71
C THR A 77 6.12 18.35 -10.72
N HIS A 78 5.15 17.46 -10.82
CA HIS A 78 4.08 17.55 -11.81
C HIS A 78 2.72 17.86 -11.17
N TYR A 79 1.89 18.55 -11.90
CA TYR A 79 0.48 18.72 -11.57
C TYR A 79 -0.25 17.38 -11.75
N GLY A 80 -0.96 16.97 -10.73
CA GLY A 80 -1.86 15.82 -10.73
C GLY A 80 -3.25 16.28 -10.27
N LYS A 81 -3.85 15.54 -9.34
CA LYS A 81 -5.08 15.99 -8.65
C LYS A 81 -4.83 17.15 -7.68
N THR A 82 -3.57 17.40 -7.33
CA THR A 82 -3.10 18.47 -6.45
C THR A 82 -1.87 19.11 -7.06
N PRO A 83 -1.54 20.37 -6.69
CA PRO A 83 -0.30 20.98 -7.10
C PRO A 83 0.93 20.17 -6.66
N PRO A 84 2.08 20.30 -7.35
CA PRO A 84 3.30 19.61 -7.02
C PRO A 84 3.86 20.02 -5.65
N CYS A 85 4.47 19.07 -4.93
CA CYS A 85 5.02 19.32 -3.60
C CYS A 85 6.19 20.32 -3.62
N VAL A 86 6.95 20.41 -4.70
CA VAL A 86 8.01 21.42 -4.84
C VAL A 86 7.47 22.84 -4.64
N ASN A 87 6.22 23.13 -5.04
CA ASN A 87 5.63 24.46 -4.91
C ASN A 87 5.42 24.87 -3.44
N ILE A 88 4.88 24.00 -2.61
CA ILE A 88 4.71 24.32 -1.18
C ILE A 88 6.06 24.40 -0.46
N ILE A 89 7.03 23.58 -0.83
CA ILE A 89 8.40 23.63 -0.29
C ILE A 89 9.05 24.98 -0.57
N ILE A 90 8.95 25.49 -1.81
CA ILE A 90 9.45 26.80 -2.21
C ILE A 90 8.68 27.92 -1.48
N LYS A 91 7.33 27.88 -1.51
CA LYS A 91 6.47 28.86 -0.86
C LYS A 91 6.78 29.01 0.64
N LYS A 92 7.09 27.92 1.32
CA LYS A 92 7.42 27.89 2.76
C LYS A 92 8.89 28.23 3.07
N LYS A 93 9.67 28.61 2.05
CA LYS A 93 11.08 29.04 2.17
C LYS A 93 11.95 28.02 2.89
N ILE A 94 11.77 26.73 2.58
CA ILE A 94 12.63 25.63 3.07
C ILE A 94 14.03 25.85 2.48
N LYS A 95 15.08 25.73 3.35
CA LYS A 95 16.47 25.96 2.94
C LYS A 95 17.12 24.70 2.37
N ASN A 96 16.83 23.53 2.96
CA ASN A 96 17.44 22.28 2.56
C ASN A 96 16.37 21.20 2.40
N VAL A 97 16.51 20.34 1.38
CA VAL A 97 15.64 19.17 1.16
C VAL A 97 16.49 17.91 1.06
N TYR A 98 16.22 16.95 1.94
CA TYR A 98 16.89 15.65 1.97
C TYR A 98 15.87 14.57 1.65
N TYR A 99 16.17 13.71 0.67
CA TYR A 99 15.29 12.60 0.33
C TYR A 99 16.08 11.29 0.17
N ALA A 100 15.44 10.17 0.46
CA ALA A 100 16.11 8.88 0.50
C ALA A 100 16.05 8.10 -0.82
N PHE A 101 15.02 8.33 -1.64
CA PHE A 101 14.83 7.67 -2.93
C PHE A 101 14.43 8.68 -4.00
N GLU A 102 14.92 8.46 -5.22
CA GLU A 102 14.41 9.11 -6.42
C GLU A 102 13.06 8.53 -6.80
N ASP A 103 12.11 9.36 -7.24
CA ASP A 103 10.80 8.89 -7.68
C ASP A 103 10.92 8.23 -9.06
N PRO A 104 10.51 6.96 -9.25
CA PRO A 104 10.55 6.29 -10.56
C PRO A 104 9.53 6.83 -11.57
N ASP A 105 8.62 7.71 -11.15
CA ASP A 105 7.68 8.37 -12.05
C ASP A 105 8.42 9.34 -12.98
N PHE A 106 8.39 9.09 -14.29
CA PHE A 106 9.11 9.89 -15.31
C PHE A 106 8.80 11.39 -15.27
N ARG A 107 7.64 11.76 -14.70
CA ARG A 107 7.22 13.15 -14.52
C ARG A 107 8.02 13.86 -13.42
N THR A 108 8.55 13.11 -12.46
CA THR A 108 9.29 13.60 -11.29
C THR A 108 10.78 13.24 -11.33
N PHE A 109 11.13 12.06 -11.81
CA PHE A 109 12.47 11.47 -11.74
C PHE A 109 13.59 12.47 -12.00
N LYS A 110 14.41 12.73 -11.00
CA LYS A 110 15.56 13.65 -11.00
C LYS A 110 15.23 15.11 -11.36
N LYS A 111 13.96 15.51 -11.37
CA LYS A 111 13.57 16.89 -11.74
C LYS A 111 13.47 17.83 -10.54
N ALA A 112 13.17 17.31 -9.35
CA ALA A 112 13.04 18.13 -8.15
C ALA A 112 14.32 18.88 -7.84
N LYS A 113 15.49 18.22 -7.97
CA LYS A 113 16.80 18.83 -7.75
C LYS A 113 17.00 20.07 -8.64
N LYS A 114 16.73 19.97 -9.94
CA LYS A 114 16.89 21.10 -10.89
C LYS A 114 16.01 22.29 -10.50
N ILE A 115 14.76 22.03 -10.08
CA ILE A 115 13.83 23.08 -9.65
C ILE A 115 14.33 23.74 -8.37
N PHE A 116 14.81 22.96 -7.40
CA PHE A 116 15.35 23.47 -6.15
C PHE A 116 16.61 24.30 -6.36
N ASP A 117 17.56 23.85 -7.18
CA ASP A 117 18.78 24.57 -7.51
C ASP A 117 18.47 25.98 -8.10
N GLN A 118 17.47 26.07 -9.01
CA GLN A 118 17.00 27.36 -9.58
C GLN A 118 16.37 28.31 -8.55
N LYS A 119 15.95 27.79 -7.40
CA LYS A 119 15.34 28.57 -6.30
C LYS A 119 16.25 28.73 -5.09
N GLY A 120 17.53 28.39 -5.23
CA GLY A 120 18.52 28.50 -4.14
C GLY A 120 18.30 27.53 -2.97
N ILE A 121 17.51 26.46 -3.17
CA ILE A 121 17.26 25.44 -2.17
C ILE A 121 18.28 24.31 -2.36
N LYS A 122 19.06 24.01 -1.33
CA LYS A 122 20.00 22.90 -1.37
C LYS A 122 19.25 21.57 -1.27
N SER A 123 19.43 20.65 -2.22
CA SER A 123 18.82 19.33 -2.18
C SER A 123 19.84 18.22 -2.30
N LYS A 124 19.65 17.13 -1.51
CA LYS A 124 20.58 16.00 -1.49
C LYS A 124 19.84 14.68 -1.33
N LEU A 125 20.20 13.71 -2.18
CA LEU A 125 19.83 12.32 -2.02
C LEU A 125 20.70 11.68 -0.94
N ILE A 126 20.08 11.09 0.09
CA ILE A 126 20.77 10.37 1.18
C ILE A 126 20.19 8.96 1.22
N ARG A 127 20.92 8.02 0.67
CA ARG A 127 20.51 6.61 0.62
C ARG A 127 20.58 5.99 2.01
N SER A 128 19.47 5.38 2.45
CA SER A 128 19.42 4.59 3.68
C SER A 128 19.48 3.10 3.34
N LYS A 129 20.46 2.39 3.89
CA LYS A 129 20.57 0.92 3.71
C LYS A 129 19.42 0.16 4.36
N ASN A 130 18.88 0.69 5.47
CA ASN A 130 17.82 0.03 6.24
C ASN A 130 16.48 -0.09 5.50
N TYR A 131 16.24 0.77 4.50
CA TYR A 131 14.94 0.87 3.80
C TYR A 131 14.99 0.52 2.33
N ASN A 132 16.04 -0.18 1.86
CA ASN A 132 16.23 -0.52 0.44
C ASN A 132 15.00 -1.17 -0.23
N ASN A 133 14.21 -1.93 0.52
CA ASN A 133 13.02 -2.62 0.03
C ASN A 133 11.71 -1.86 0.28
N PHE A 134 11.74 -0.70 0.94
CA PHE A 134 10.51 0.02 1.33
C PHE A 134 9.64 0.35 0.12
N TYR A 135 10.23 0.90 -0.93
CA TYR A 135 9.54 1.27 -2.16
C TYR A 135 9.52 0.20 -3.25
N LYS A 136 9.96 -1.04 -2.96
CA LYS A 136 9.97 -2.14 -3.94
C LYS A 136 8.61 -2.33 -4.62
N SER A 137 7.52 -2.26 -3.85
CA SER A 137 6.16 -2.38 -4.40
C SER A 137 5.84 -1.23 -5.36
N TYR A 138 6.12 0.01 -4.97
CA TYR A 138 5.87 1.18 -5.79
C TYR A 138 6.69 1.18 -7.08
N PHE A 139 7.96 0.79 -7.01
CA PHE A 139 8.84 0.69 -8.19
C PHE A 139 8.36 -0.38 -9.18
N ILE A 140 7.92 -1.54 -8.69
CA ILE A 140 7.32 -2.59 -9.52
C ILE A 140 6.03 -2.09 -10.18
N ASN A 141 5.16 -1.44 -9.42
CA ASN A 141 3.92 -0.89 -9.95
C ASN A 141 4.17 0.10 -11.09
N LYS A 142 5.10 1.03 -10.90
CA LYS A 142 5.45 2.04 -11.92
C LYS A 142 6.09 1.42 -13.17
N LYS A 143 6.98 0.43 -12.99
CA LYS A 143 7.69 -0.20 -14.11
C LYS A 143 6.82 -1.16 -14.90
N LYS A 144 5.95 -1.95 -14.25
CA LYS A 144 5.25 -3.08 -14.86
C LYS A 144 3.73 -2.93 -14.94
N SER A 145 3.14 -1.91 -14.30
CA SER A 145 1.67 -1.72 -14.21
C SER A 145 0.93 -2.95 -13.67
N VAL A 146 1.54 -3.62 -12.68
CA VAL A 146 0.98 -4.76 -11.95
C VAL A 146 1.11 -4.52 -10.44
N PRO A 147 0.30 -5.15 -9.58
CA PRO A 147 0.47 -5.04 -8.14
C PRO A 147 1.73 -5.77 -7.68
N PHE A 148 2.26 -5.36 -6.53
CA PHE A 148 3.23 -6.14 -5.79
C PHE A 148 2.49 -7.29 -5.08
N VAL A 149 2.87 -8.52 -5.37
CA VAL A 149 2.20 -9.71 -4.86
C VAL A 149 3.10 -10.44 -3.86
N THR A 150 2.53 -10.76 -2.71
CA THR A 150 3.14 -11.62 -1.69
C THR A 150 2.22 -12.81 -1.44
N ALA A 151 2.75 -14.01 -1.47
CA ALA A 151 2.04 -15.22 -1.06
C ALA A 151 2.42 -15.58 0.38
N LYS A 152 1.40 -15.85 1.21
CA LYS A 152 1.57 -16.37 2.58
C LYS A 152 0.99 -17.78 2.63
N ILE A 153 1.78 -18.72 3.09
CA ILE A 153 1.38 -20.11 3.29
C ILE A 153 1.63 -20.47 4.77
N ALA A 154 0.68 -21.17 5.40
CA ALA A 154 0.89 -21.78 6.70
C ALA A 154 1.23 -23.25 6.49
N VAL A 155 2.37 -23.67 7.01
CA VAL A 155 2.84 -25.07 6.90
C VAL A 155 3.31 -25.58 8.26
N SER A 156 3.18 -26.88 8.47
CA SER A 156 3.79 -27.58 9.59
C SER A 156 5.31 -27.77 9.35
N LYS A 157 6.03 -28.34 10.32
CA LYS A 157 7.47 -28.67 10.18
C LYS A 157 7.78 -29.57 8.99
N ASP A 158 6.87 -30.46 8.68
CA ASP A 158 6.91 -31.43 7.55
C ASP A 158 6.23 -30.87 6.28
N TYR A 159 6.06 -29.56 6.19
CA TYR A 159 5.51 -28.82 5.04
C TYR A 159 4.05 -29.15 4.67
N LEU A 160 3.28 -29.72 5.59
CA LEU A 160 1.85 -29.95 5.37
C LEU A 160 1.04 -28.69 5.60
N THR A 161 0.03 -28.47 4.75
CA THR A 161 -0.90 -27.32 4.82
C THR A 161 -2.21 -27.65 5.53
N ILE A 162 -2.42 -28.91 5.91
CA ILE A 162 -3.61 -29.41 6.62
C ILE A 162 -3.16 -30.18 7.86
N ASN A 163 -3.75 -29.86 8.99
CA ASN A 163 -3.57 -30.64 10.22
C ASN A 163 -4.88 -31.38 10.55
N LYS A 164 -4.85 -32.69 10.50
CA LYS A 164 -6.03 -33.56 10.82
C LYS A 164 -6.38 -33.56 12.32
N LYS A 165 -5.40 -33.25 13.19
CA LYS A 165 -5.58 -33.32 14.66
C LYS A 165 -5.97 -31.96 15.26
N SER A 166 -5.76 -30.85 14.57
CA SER A 166 -6.03 -29.49 15.06
C SER A 166 -6.45 -28.56 13.94
N LYS A 167 -7.37 -27.65 14.24
CA LYS A 167 -7.76 -26.57 13.33
C LYS A 167 -6.58 -25.66 12.94
N TRP A 168 -5.57 -25.55 13.79
CA TRP A 168 -4.48 -24.61 13.64
C TRP A 168 -3.15 -25.31 13.38
N ILE A 169 -2.47 -24.92 12.31
CA ILE A 169 -1.11 -25.38 11.98
C ILE A 169 -0.07 -24.52 12.73
N THR A 170 -0.36 -23.23 12.90
CA THR A 170 0.53 -22.25 13.49
C THR A 170 0.04 -21.78 14.85
N ASN A 171 0.97 -21.32 15.71
CA ASN A 171 0.67 -20.81 17.04
C ASN A 171 -0.02 -19.44 17.01
N LYS A 172 -0.46 -18.94 18.17
CA LYS A 172 -1.16 -17.64 18.31
C LYS A 172 -0.30 -16.47 17.84
N THR A 173 1.00 -16.47 18.14
CA THR A 173 1.94 -15.42 17.76
C THR A 173 2.03 -15.30 16.23
N SER A 174 2.23 -16.42 15.54
CA SER A 174 2.26 -16.45 14.06
C SER A 174 0.96 -15.94 13.46
N ARG A 175 -0.19 -16.28 14.04
CA ARG A 175 -1.49 -15.77 13.55
C ARG A 175 -1.64 -14.27 13.77
N ASN A 176 -1.14 -13.70 14.87
CA ASN A 176 -1.12 -12.26 15.10
C ASN A 176 -0.22 -11.53 14.07
N ILE A 177 0.94 -12.12 13.74
CA ILE A 177 1.82 -11.59 12.68
C ILE A 177 1.08 -11.57 11.33
N VAL A 178 0.28 -12.58 11.02
CA VAL A 178 -0.55 -12.60 9.79
C VAL A 178 -1.58 -11.45 9.80
N HIS A 179 -2.22 -11.16 10.94
CA HIS A 179 -3.12 -10.02 11.03
C HIS A 179 -2.40 -8.69 10.80
N LEU A 180 -1.19 -8.52 11.35
CA LEU A 180 -0.35 -7.36 11.09
C LEU A 180 0.06 -7.29 9.60
N LEU A 181 0.41 -8.43 9.00
CA LEU A 181 0.73 -8.50 7.58
C LEU A 181 -0.45 -8.01 6.74
N ARG A 182 -1.68 -8.47 7.01
CA ARG A 182 -2.90 -8.05 6.30
C ARG A 182 -3.11 -6.54 6.34
N SER A 183 -2.78 -5.87 7.44
CA SER A 183 -2.92 -4.41 7.55
C SER A 183 -2.01 -3.61 6.61
N ARG A 184 -0.98 -4.24 6.04
CA ARG A 184 0.02 -3.62 5.14
C ARG A 184 -0.27 -3.85 3.65
N TYR A 185 -1.44 -4.45 3.33
CA TYR A 185 -1.85 -4.73 1.94
C TYR A 185 -3.18 -4.07 1.62
N ASP A 186 -3.31 -3.65 0.36
CA ASP A 186 -4.54 -3.02 -0.14
C ASP A 186 -5.67 -4.05 -0.21
N CYS A 187 -5.34 -5.28 -0.59
CA CYS A 187 -6.31 -6.36 -0.70
C CYS A 187 -5.70 -7.75 -0.46
N ILE A 188 -6.58 -8.69 -0.18
CA ILE A 188 -6.27 -10.12 -0.11
C ILE A 188 -6.88 -10.80 -1.33
N LEU A 189 -6.12 -11.70 -1.94
CA LEU A 189 -6.59 -12.62 -2.98
C LEU A 189 -6.70 -14.02 -2.41
N SER A 190 -7.88 -14.62 -2.47
CA SER A 190 -8.14 -15.97 -1.99
C SER A 190 -9.00 -16.75 -2.98
N THR A 191 -9.36 -17.99 -2.64
CA THR A 191 -10.21 -18.85 -3.47
C THR A 191 -11.53 -19.16 -2.76
N SER A 192 -12.58 -19.41 -3.54
CA SER A 192 -13.87 -19.88 -3.00
C SER A 192 -13.72 -21.21 -2.24
N LYS A 193 -12.78 -22.08 -2.64
CA LYS A 193 -12.51 -23.34 -1.94
C LYS A 193 -12.05 -23.06 -0.51
N SER A 194 -11.01 -22.27 -0.30
CA SER A 194 -10.49 -21.95 1.04
C SER A 194 -11.51 -21.23 1.90
N ILE A 195 -12.25 -20.27 1.33
CA ILE A 195 -13.28 -19.53 2.06
C ILE A 195 -14.44 -20.42 2.45
N ASN A 196 -14.89 -21.32 1.57
CA ASN A 196 -15.97 -22.26 1.89
C ASN A 196 -15.56 -23.25 2.99
N GLN A 197 -14.30 -23.67 3.01
CA GLN A 197 -13.79 -24.64 3.99
C GLN A 197 -13.71 -24.02 5.38
N ASP A 198 -13.19 -22.80 5.51
CA ASP A 198 -12.85 -22.20 6.79
C ASP A 198 -13.85 -21.15 7.27
N ASP A 199 -14.81 -20.76 6.44
CA ASP A 199 -15.69 -19.59 6.62
C ASP A 199 -14.90 -18.35 7.09
N SER A 200 -13.75 -18.12 6.46
CA SER A 200 -12.74 -17.19 6.92
C SER A 200 -13.07 -15.74 6.57
N LEU A 201 -12.86 -14.83 7.53
CA LEU A 201 -13.10 -13.39 7.33
C LEU A 201 -11.99 -12.71 6.54
N LEU A 202 -10.75 -13.20 6.56
CA LEU A 202 -9.60 -12.63 5.88
C LEU A 202 -9.47 -11.11 6.12
N ASN A 203 -9.52 -10.68 7.36
CA ASN A 203 -9.42 -9.28 7.79
C ASN A 203 -8.32 -9.10 8.85
N CYS A 204 -7.96 -7.87 9.15
CA CYS A 204 -7.11 -7.55 10.30
C CYS A 204 -8.00 -7.43 11.55
N ARG A 205 -7.58 -8.09 12.66
CA ARG A 205 -8.26 -8.09 13.95
C ARG A 205 -7.24 -7.83 15.06
N ILE A 206 -6.51 -6.73 14.96
CA ILE A 206 -5.56 -6.26 15.97
C ILE A 206 -6.12 -4.96 16.53
N ASP A 207 -6.13 -4.83 17.84
CA ASP A 207 -6.54 -3.60 18.51
C ASP A 207 -5.72 -2.41 18.03
N GLY A 208 -6.38 -1.30 17.77
CA GLY A 208 -5.77 -0.12 17.14
C GLY A 208 -5.59 -0.21 15.61
N LEU A 209 -5.77 -1.39 14.99
CA LEU A 209 -5.71 -1.58 13.54
C LEU A 209 -7.04 -2.09 12.95
N ASN A 210 -8.13 -2.02 13.71
CA ASN A 210 -9.44 -2.54 13.30
C ASN A 210 -10.05 -1.85 12.09
N ASN A 211 -9.64 -0.61 11.78
CA ASN A 211 -10.01 0.14 10.59
C ASN A 211 -9.24 -0.30 9.34
N LYS A 212 -8.13 -1.04 9.50
CA LYS A 212 -7.28 -1.53 8.40
C LYS A 212 -7.78 -2.87 7.88
N LYS A 213 -8.94 -2.85 7.23
CA LYS A 213 -9.53 -4.05 6.62
C LYS A 213 -9.21 -4.06 5.13
N PRO A 214 -8.28 -4.92 4.67
CA PRO A 214 -7.98 -5.02 3.24
C PRO A 214 -9.22 -5.47 2.48
N ASP A 215 -9.41 -4.94 1.27
CA ASP A 215 -10.44 -5.41 0.36
C ASP A 215 -10.18 -6.87 -0.03
N LEU A 216 -11.18 -7.59 -0.49
CA LEU A 216 -11.07 -9.03 -0.76
C LEU A 216 -11.38 -9.35 -2.22
N PHE A 217 -10.51 -10.15 -2.84
CA PHE A 217 -10.71 -10.74 -4.15
C PHE A 217 -10.82 -12.26 -4.00
N ILE A 218 -11.89 -12.84 -4.53
CA ILE A 218 -12.19 -14.27 -4.43
C ILE A 218 -12.20 -14.87 -5.84
N ILE A 219 -11.28 -15.79 -6.10
CA ILE A 219 -11.29 -16.57 -7.35
C ILE A 219 -12.32 -17.67 -7.24
N ASP A 220 -13.33 -17.64 -8.10
CA ASP A 220 -14.40 -18.63 -8.17
C ASP A 220 -14.92 -18.82 -9.60
N LEU A 221 -14.14 -19.45 -10.45
CA LEU A 221 -14.46 -19.62 -11.87
C LEU A 221 -15.75 -20.40 -12.12
N LYS A 222 -16.15 -21.25 -11.16
CA LYS A 222 -17.31 -22.13 -11.27
C LYS A 222 -18.52 -21.66 -10.47
N LEU A 223 -18.46 -20.51 -9.79
CA LEU A 223 -19.49 -19.97 -8.89
C LEU A 223 -19.93 -20.96 -7.81
N LYS A 224 -18.95 -21.54 -7.09
CA LYS A 224 -19.15 -22.47 -5.97
C LYS A 224 -19.12 -21.82 -4.60
N LEU A 225 -18.91 -20.50 -4.51
CA LEU A 225 -18.88 -19.75 -3.24
C LEU A 225 -20.26 -19.88 -2.56
N ARG A 226 -20.26 -20.31 -1.29
CA ARG A 226 -21.51 -20.40 -0.52
C ARG A 226 -22.13 -19.02 -0.33
N LYS A 227 -23.45 -18.91 -0.41
CA LYS A 227 -24.17 -17.64 -0.26
C LYS A 227 -24.29 -17.20 1.20
N LYS A 228 -24.31 -18.13 2.13
CA LYS A 228 -24.34 -17.86 3.59
C LYS A 228 -22.95 -18.03 4.17
N LEU A 229 -22.22 -16.91 4.36
CA LEU A 229 -20.85 -16.86 4.90
C LEU A 229 -20.74 -15.72 5.90
N LEU A 230 -19.88 -15.89 6.91
CA LEU A 230 -19.58 -14.85 7.90
C LEU A 230 -19.02 -13.57 7.24
N LEU A 231 -18.26 -13.70 6.15
CA LEU A 231 -17.71 -12.57 5.43
C LEU A 231 -18.78 -11.63 4.83
N ASN A 232 -20.02 -12.09 4.62
CA ASN A 232 -21.09 -11.27 4.09
C ASN A 232 -21.44 -10.08 5.00
N LYS A 233 -21.23 -10.20 6.31
CA LYS A 233 -21.39 -9.10 7.28
C LYS A 233 -20.45 -7.91 6.98
N TYR A 234 -19.38 -8.15 6.21
CA TYR A 234 -18.37 -7.14 5.88
C TYR A 234 -18.51 -6.54 4.48
N LEU A 235 -19.48 -6.98 3.67
CA LEU A 235 -19.67 -6.48 2.29
C LEU A 235 -19.98 -4.98 2.21
N LYS A 236 -20.60 -4.41 3.27
CA LYS A 236 -20.84 -2.96 3.41
C LYS A 236 -19.61 -2.19 3.91
N ILE A 237 -18.66 -2.86 4.58
CA ILE A 237 -17.50 -2.24 5.24
C ILE A 237 -16.27 -2.23 4.35
N ARG A 238 -16.08 -3.29 3.53
CA ARG A 238 -14.98 -3.44 2.58
C ARG A 238 -15.48 -3.92 1.23
N LYS A 239 -14.77 -3.56 0.18
CA LYS A 239 -15.08 -4.06 -1.17
C LYS A 239 -14.69 -5.53 -1.27
N THR A 240 -15.64 -6.35 -1.71
CA THR A 240 -15.37 -7.77 -1.97
C THR A 240 -15.69 -8.07 -3.44
N TYR A 241 -14.67 -8.55 -4.14
CA TYR A 241 -14.75 -8.86 -5.56
C TYR A 241 -14.83 -10.37 -5.76
N LEU A 242 -15.77 -10.82 -6.58
CA LEU A 242 -15.87 -12.20 -7.02
C LEU A 242 -15.36 -12.29 -8.46
N ILE A 243 -14.26 -13.03 -8.66
CA ILE A 243 -13.63 -13.25 -9.97
C ILE A 243 -14.16 -14.54 -10.53
N THR A 244 -14.90 -14.46 -11.63
CA THR A 244 -15.52 -15.64 -12.24
C THR A 244 -15.36 -15.66 -13.75
N SER A 245 -15.67 -16.81 -14.37
CA SER A 245 -15.63 -16.96 -15.82
C SER A 245 -16.72 -16.13 -16.49
N LYS A 246 -16.42 -15.52 -17.64
CA LYS A 246 -17.42 -14.84 -18.50
C LYS A 246 -18.60 -15.74 -18.80
N LYS A 247 -18.40 -17.06 -18.97
CA LYS A 247 -19.47 -18.04 -19.19
C LYS A 247 -20.50 -18.10 -18.06
N LYS A 248 -20.14 -17.62 -16.86
CA LYS A 248 -21.01 -17.60 -15.66
C LYS A 248 -21.67 -16.23 -15.42
N HIS A 249 -21.54 -15.28 -16.32
CA HIS A 249 -22.04 -13.92 -16.15
C HIS A 249 -23.52 -13.87 -15.72
N ASN A 250 -24.39 -14.60 -16.39
CA ASN A 250 -25.84 -14.61 -16.12
C ASN A 250 -26.18 -15.19 -14.73
N GLN A 251 -25.28 -15.96 -14.12
CA GLN A 251 -25.48 -16.57 -12.81
C GLN A 251 -24.96 -15.69 -11.66
N THR A 252 -24.44 -14.49 -11.94
CA THR A 252 -23.83 -13.60 -10.92
C THR A 252 -24.83 -12.66 -10.23
N SER A 253 -26.10 -12.64 -10.67
CA SER A 253 -27.11 -11.67 -10.17
C SER A 253 -27.31 -11.72 -8.66
N GLU A 254 -27.39 -12.90 -8.06
CA GLU A 254 -27.56 -13.08 -6.62
C GLU A 254 -26.35 -12.58 -5.83
N TYR A 255 -25.10 -12.83 -6.32
CA TYR A 255 -23.90 -12.30 -5.67
C TYR A 255 -23.84 -10.78 -5.73
N LYS A 256 -24.29 -10.17 -6.84
CA LYS A 256 -24.44 -8.72 -6.95
C LYS A 256 -25.44 -8.17 -5.93
N LYS A 257 -26.60 -8.82 -5.77
CA LYS A 257 -27.62 -8.46 -4.77
C LYS A 257 -27.07 -8.55 -3.34
N LEU A 258 -26.20 -9.52 -3.04
CA LEU A 258 -25.51 -9.63 -1.75
C LEU A 258 -24.46 -8.52 -1.52
N GLY A 259 -24.02 -7.83 -2.57
CA GLY A 259 -23.03 -6.75 -2.48
C GLY A 259 -21.63 -7.10 -3.04
N TYR A 260 -21.46 -8.26 -3.67
CA TYR A 260 -20.20 -8.59 -4.35
C TYR A 260 -20.04 -7.81 -5.64
N LYS A 261 -18.81 -7.33 -5.89
CA LYS A 261 -18.42 -6.74 -7.18
C LYS A 261 -17.89 -7.84 -8.09
N ILE A 262 -18.40 -7.94 -9.31
CA ILE A 262 -18.05 -9.03 -10.23
C ILE A 262 -16.91 -8.61 -11.15
N ILE A 263 -15.89 -9.47 -11.26
CA ILE A 263 -14.83 -9.37 -12.27
C ILE A 263 -14.91 -10.60 -13.16
N LEU A 264 -15.12 -10.36 -14.44
CA LEU A 264 -15.21 -11.43 -15.43
C LEU A 264 -13.84 -11.65 -16.06
N ILE A 265 -13.42 -12.92 -16.14
CA ILE A 265 -12.23 -13.36 -16.86
C ILE A 265 -12.56 -14.53 -17.79
N ASP A 266 -11.76 -14.75 -18.81
CA ASP A 266 -11.98 -15.85 -19.74
C ASP A 266 -11.57 -17.18 -19.13
N LYS A 267 -10.35 -17.25 -18.65
CA LYS A 267 -9.73 -18.45 -18.07
C LYS A 267 -8.66 -18.06 -17.04
N LEU A 268 -8.18 -19.04 -16.30
CA LEU A 268 -7.05 -18.89 -15.36
C LEU A 268 -6.33 -20.23 -15.28
N HIS A 269 -5.50 -20.53 -16.27
CA HIS A 269 -4.79 -21.80 -16.39
C HIS A 269 -3.28 -21.66 -16.33
N ASP A 270 -2.74 -20.55 -16.82
CA ASP A 270 -1.30 -20.34 -16.94
C ASP A 270 -0.82 -19.01 -16.34
N LYS A 271 0.47 -18.76 -16.43
CA LYS A 271 1.14 -17.54 -15.94
C LYS A 271 0.63 -16.28 -16.67
N ASN A 272 0.26 -16.38 -17.95
CA ASN A 272 -0.22 -15.23 -18.72
C ASN A 272 -1.63 -14.83 -18.27
N ASP A 273 -2.51 -15.79 -18.03
CA ASP A 273 -3.83 -15.56 -17.49
C ASP A 273 -3.75 -14.89 -16.10
N LEU A 274 -2.81 -15.36 -15.27
CA LEU A 274 -2.55 -14.77 -13.95
C LEU A 274 -2.03 -13.33 -14.05
N ASN A 275 -1.14 -13.05 -14.99
CA ASN A 275 -0.65 -11.70 -15.24
C ASN A 275 -1.77 -10.77 -15.72
N LEU A 276 -2.69 -11.25 -16.55
CA LEU A 276 -3.87 -10.49 -16.98
C LEU A 276 -4.79 -10.18 -15.81
N LEU A 277 -4.98 -11.14 -14.90
CA LEU A 277 -5.73 -10.92 -13.67
C LEU A 277 -5.06 -9.85 -12.79
N TYR A 278 -3.75 -9.91 -12.58
CA TYR A 278 -3.02 -8.90 -11.82
C TYR A 278 -3.11 -7.51 -12.45
N LYS A 279 -3.02 -7.40 -13.78
CA LYS A 279 -3.24 -6.13 -14.47
C LYS A 279 -4.65 -5.59 -14.24
N LYS A 280 -5.69 -6.45 -14.23
CA LYS A 280 -7.06 -6.04 -13.89
C LYS A 280 -7.15 -5.54 -12.44
N ILE A 281 -6.58 -6.27 -11.47
CA ILE A 281 -6.55 -5.84 -10.07
C ILE A 281 -5.84 -4.49 -9.93
N TYR A 282 -4.71 -4.30 -10.59
CA TYR A 282 -3.96 -3.03 -10.58
C TYR A 282 -4.78 -1.87 -11.15
N LYS A 283 -5.46 -2.08 -12.30
CA LYS A 283 -6.34 -1.08 -12.91
C LYS A 283 -7.52 -0.67 -12.01
N THR A 284 -7.95 -1.53 -11.09
CA THR A 284 -8.98 -1.18 -10.09
C THR A 284 -8.42 -0.39 -8.88
N GLY A 285 -7.11 -0.09 -8.88
CA GLY A 285 -6.49 0.80 -7.90
C GLY A 285 -5.75 0.10 -6.75
N TYR A 286 -5.45 -1.20 -6.88
CA TYR A 286 -4.75 -1.98 -5.85
C TYR A 286 -3.28 -2.18 -6.23
N SER A 287 -2.38 -1.74 -5.37
CA SER A 287 -0.94 -1.75 -5.59
C SER A 287 -0.23 -2.91 -4.88
N ARG A 288 -0.82 -3.44 -3.81
CA ARG A 288 -0.25 -4.50 -2.97
C ARG A 288 -1.29 -5.58 -2.71
N VAL A 289 -1.00 -6.80 -3.14
CA VAL A 289 -1.88 -7.96 -3.02
C VAL A 289 -1.24 -9.02 -2.13
N LEU A 290 -1.96 -9.46 -1.10
CA LEU A 290 -1.59 -10.61 -0.28
C LEU A 290 -2.38 -11.83 -0.75
N ILE A 291 -1.71 -12.89 -1.17
CA ILE A 291 -2.37 -14.16 -1.47
C ILE A 291 -2.44 -15.00 -0.19
N GLU A 292 -3.64 -15.42 0.18
CA GLU A 292 -3.90 -16.36 1.26
C GLU A 292 -4.92 -17.42 0.79
N THR A 293 -4.52 -18.67 0.77
CA THR A 293 -5.37 -19.81 0.39
C THR A 293 -5.21 -20.93 1.38
#